data_fdc007f2a3103f6c624f4362fa0cdf17
#
_entry.id   fdc007f2a3103f6c624f4362fa0cdf17
#
_cell.length_a   1.000
_cell.length_b   1.000
_cell.length_c   1.000
_cell.angle_alpha   90.00
_cell.angle_beta   90.00
_cell.angle_gamma   90.00
#
_symmetry.space_group_name_H-M   'P 1'
#
loop_
_entity.id
_entity.type
_entity.pdbx_description
1 polymer ?
#
loop_
_entity_poly.entity_id
_entity_poly.type
_entity_poly.pdbx_seq_one_letter_code
_entity_poly.pdbx_strand_id
1 'polypeptide(L)'
;LTAQGKIRYGGGKCELIRIGAFDDIDLDIVHHTGDKDISVGSHSNNGFVSKVIRYKGLAAHAAGAPHLGVNALNAASLGLSALAYQRETFRDDDHVRIHPIITKGGNLVNVVPDEVVIETLVRAANKDAIADAAAKTDRAFKAGAIAVGASCEITTMPGYLPALSEKADESVLAAAEIAAQTSEKDYQIVQEDTLAYSGG
;
A
#
# COMPACT_ATOMS: atom_id res chain seq x y z
N LEU A 1 17.59 -4.87 8.70
CA LEU A 1 17.31 -5.28 7.32
C LEU A 1 16.84 -4.09 6.49
N THR A 2 15.84 -3.33 6.93
CA THR A 2 15.36 -2.12 6.25
C THR A 2 16.47 -1.07 6.15
N ALA A 3 17.17 -0.77 7.25
CA ALA A 3 18.30 0.14 7.27
C ALA A 3 19.49 -0.29 6.38
N GLN A 4 19.57 -1.59 6.06
CA GLN A 4 20.58 -2.16 5.15
C GLN A 4 20.09 -2.25 3.69
N GLY A 5 18.90 -1.74 3.38
CA GLY A 5 18.30 -1.84 2.04
C GLY A 5 17.92 -3.25 1.58
N LYS A 6 17.95 -4.25 2.50
CA LYS A 6 17.62 -5.65 2.17
C LYS A 6 16.12 -5.90 2.05
N ILE A 7 15.32 -5.17 2.80
CA ILE A 7 13.86 -5.14 2.69
C ILE A 7 13.40 -3.70 2.71
N ARG A 8 12.36 -3.38 1.96
CA ARG A 8 11.84 -2.01 1.85
C ARG A 8 10.72 -1.74 2.85
N TYR A 9 9.91 -2.73 3.12
CA TYR A 9 8.78 -2.64 4.05
C TYR A 9 8.90 -3.71 5.13
N GLY A 10 8.44 -3.40 6.35
CA GLY A 10 8.22 -4.40 7.38
C GLY A 10 7.18 -5.44 6.91
N GLY A 11 7.17 -6.61 7.47
CA GLY A 11 6.23 -7.68 7.07
C GLY A 11 6.91 -9.07 7.08
N GLY A 12 7.80 -9.30 8.03
CA GLY A 12 8.54 -10.56 8.16
C GLY A 12 7.68 -11.80 8.40
N LYS A 13 6.39 -11.65 8.76
CA LYS A 13 5.50 -12.78 9.07
C LYS A 13 5.33 -13.73 7.88
N CYS A 14 5.18 -13.20 6.65
CA CYS A 14 5.11 -14.05 5.45
C CYS A 14 6.38 -14.88 5.23
N GLU A 15 7.55 -14.32 5.54
CA GLU A 15 8.82 -15.02 5.45
C GLU A 15 8.94 -16.08 6.56
N LEU A 16 8.49 -15.77 7.77
CA LEU A 16 8.44 -16.73 8.87
C LEU A 16 7.54 -17.94 8.54
N ILE A 17 6.38 -17.69 7.92
CA ILE A 17 5.50 -18.77 7.43
C ILE A 17 6.23 -19.59 6.36
N ARG A 18 6.88 -18.94 5.39
CA ARG A 18 7.59 -19.62 4.30
C ARG A 18 8.70 -20.54 4.78
N ILE A 19 9.39 -20.20 5.86
CA ILE A 19 10.47 -21.01 6.43
C ILE A 19 9.98 -22.02 7.49
N GLY A 20 8.67 -22.12 7.70
CA GLY A 20 8.08 -23.07 8.65
C GLY A 20 8.22 -22.67 10.12
N ALA A 21 8.45 -21.38 10.42
CA ALA A 21 8.66 -20.94 11.81
C ALA A 21 7.42 -21.07 12.70
N PHE A 22 6.26 -21.34 12.12
CA PHE A 22 5.00 -21.55 12.83
C PHE A 22 4.45 -22.99 12.72
N ASP A 23 5.18 -23.93 12.08
CA ASP A 23 4.66 -25.27 11.76
C ASP A 23 4.38 -26.12 13.03
N ASP A 24 5.03 -25.82 14.14
CA ASP A 24 4.89 -26.48 15.45
C ASP A 24 4.25 -25.58 16.50
N ILE A 25 3.59 -24.50 16.10
CA ILE A 25 2.91 -23.56 16.99
C ILE A 25 1.40 -23.78 16.93
N ASP A 26 0.78 -24.14 18.07
CA ASP A 26 -0.66 -24.39 18.18
C ASP A 26 -1.47 -23.08 18.29
N LEU A 27 -0.88 -22.03 18.85
CA LEU A 27 -1.57 -20.74 19.08
C LEU A 27 -0.61 -19.56 18.90
N ASP A 28 -1.02 -18.59 18.08
CA ASP A 28 -0.33 -17.32 17.91
C ASP A 28 -1.25 -16.17 18.30
N ILE A 29 -0.82 -15.34 19.25
CA ILE A 29 -1.55 -14.15 19.68
C ILE A 29 -0.81 -12.91 19.19
N VAL A 30 -1.48 -12.14 18.34
CA VAL A 30 -0.93 -10.87 17.83
C VAL A 30 -1.70 -9.70 18.42
N HIS A 31 -0.97 -8.73 18.98
CA HIS A 31 -1.55 -7.47 19.39
C HIS A 31 -0.98 -6.31 18.55
N HIS A 32 -1.77 -5.28 18.40
CA HIS A 32 -1.39 -4.07 17.71
C HIS A 32 -1.78 -2.84 18.55
N THR A 33 -0.99 -1.78 18.49
CA THR A 33 -1.34 -0.51 19.14
C THR A 33 -2.54 0.12 18.44
N GLY A 34 -3.47 0.62 19.22
CA GLY A 34 -4.69 1.30 18.78
C GLY A 34 -4.98 2.54 19.59
N ASP A 35 -6.12 3.15 19.32
CA ASP A 35 -6.65 4.33 20.00
C ASP A 35 -7.66 3.96 21.11
N LYS A 36 -7.94 2.68 21.29
CA LYS A 36 -8.79 2.12 22.34
C LYS A 36 -7.93 1.48 23.42
N ASP A 37 -8.49 1.30 24.62
CA ASP A 37 -7.79 0.60 25.69
C ASP A 37 -7.53 -0.85 25.33
N ILE A 38 -8.58 -1.62 25.07
CA ILE A 38 -8.52 -2.97 24.53
C ILE A 38 -9.63 -3.09 23.48
N SER A 39 -9.27 -3.41 22.27
CA SER A 39 -10.23 -3.71 21.21
C SER A 39 -10.09 -5.17 20.80
N VAL A 40 -11.18 -5.91 20.87
CA VAL A 40 -11.27 -7.31 20.45
C VAL A 40 -12.43 -7.43 19.49
N GLY A 41 -12.21 -8.05 18.35
CA GLY A 41 -13.27 -8.21 17.38
C GLY A 41 -12.83 -8.78 16.05
N SER A 42 -13.75 -8.78 15.09
CA SER A 42 -13.47 -9.13 13.71
C SER A 42 -12.68 -8.00 13.04
N HIS A 43 -11.36 -8.07 13.09
CA HIS A 43 -10.51 -7.13 12.38
C HIS A 43 -10.25 -7.63 10.98
N SER A 44 -10.77 -6.91 9.99
CA SER A 44 -10.35 -7.08 8.60
C SER A 44 -9.29 -6.04 8.28
N ASN A 45 -8.10 -6.50 7.94
CA ASN A 45 -7.04 -5.64 7.46
C ASN A 45 -6.95 -5.71 5.96
N ASN A 46 -6.85 -4.56 5.30
CA ASN A 46 -6.53 -4.52 3.89
C ASN A 46 -5.16 -5.15 3.63
N GLY A 47 -5.10 -6.01 2.63
CA GLY A 47 -3.82 -6.41 2.06
C GLY A 47 -3.29 -5.36 1.09
N PHE A 48 -2.05 -5.53 0.64
CA PHE A 48 -1.47 -4.62 -0.35
C PHE A 48 -0.38 -5.26 -1.21
N VAL A 49 -0.13 -4.61 -2.35
CA VAL A 49 1.10 -4.69 -3.10
C VAL A 49 1.72 -3.30 -3.19
N SER A 50 3.04 -3.21 -3.24
CA SER A 50 3.72 -1.94 -3.46
C SER A 50 4.17 -1.81 -4.90
N LYS A 51 4.19 -0.57 -5.41
CA LYS A 51 4.64 -0.27 -6.76
C LYS A 51 5.66 0.86 -6.75
N VAL A 52 6.68 0.69 -7.57
CA VAL A 52 7.62 1.74 -7.95
C VAL A 52 7.46 1.97 -9.44
N ILE A 53 7.07 3.17 -9.81
CA ILE A 53 6.85 3.60 -11.18
C ILE A 53 7.97 4.55 -11.55
N ARG A 54 8.75 4.19 -12.56
CA ARG A 54 9.85 5.00 -13.07
C ARG A 54 9.53 5.44 -14.48
N TYR A 55 9.38 6.76 -14.66
CA TYR A 55 9.28 7.37 -15.96
C TYR A 55 10.66 7.79 -16.45
N LYS A 56 10.95 7.52 -17.71
CA LYS A 56 12.15 8.00 -18.38
C LYS A 56 11.75 8.78 -19.63
N GLY A 57 12.24 9.99 -19.70
CA GLY A 57 12.09 10.92 -20.80
C GLY A 57 13.43 11.27 -21.44
N LEU A 58 13.56 12.48 -21.91
CA LEU A 58 14.78 13.03 -22.52
C LEU A 58 15.00 14.45 -22.02
N ALA A 59 16.16 14.70 -21.42
CA ALA A 59 16.54 16.03 -20.97
C ALA A 59 16.76 16.98 -22.15
N ALA A 60 16.36 18.24 -21.97
CA ALA A 60 16.63 19.33 -22.90
C ALA A 60 16.64 20.66 -22.13
N HIS A 61 17.20 21.70 -22.73
CA HIS A 61 17.14 23.04 -22.12
C HIS A 61 15.70 23.57 -22.17
N ALA A 62 15.09 23.81 -21.01
CA ALA A 62 13.65 24.07 -20.90
C ALA A 62 13.18 25.34 -21.63
N ALA A 63 14.05 26.36 -21.78
CA ALA A 63 13.74 27.59 -22.49
C ALA A 63 14.28 27.61 -23.93
N GLY A 64 15.52 27.12 -24.13
CA GLY A 64 16.20 27.23 -25.43
C GLY A 64 15.82 26.17 -26.46
N ALA A 65 15.56 24.94 -26.01
CA ALA A 65 15.28 23.80 -26.88
C ALA A 65 14.30 22.79 -26.28
N PRO A 66 13.15 23.19 -25.71
CA PRO A 66 12.22 22.26 -25.05
C PRO A 66 11.66 21.21 -26.01
N HIS A 67 11.59 21.49 -27.31
CA HIS A 67 11.09 20.61 -28.36
C HIS A 67 11.97 19.37 -28.60
N LEU A 68 13.21 19.38 -28.11
CA LEU A 68 14.12 18.24 -28.17
C LEU A 68 13.98 17.31 -26.96
N GLY A 69 13.19 17.70 -25.95
CA GLY A 69 13.00 16.95 -24.73
C GLY A 69 11.74 16.11 -24.71
N VAL A 70 11.73 15.11 -23.83
CA VAL A 70 10.53 14.36 -23.44
C VAL A 70 10.36 14.49 -21.95
N ASN A 71 9.28 15.13 -21.52
CA ASN A 71 9.07 15.51 -20.12
C ASN A 71 8.49 14.35 -19.30
N ALA A 72 9.33 13.69 -18.51
CA ALA A 72 8.91 12.62 -17.62
C ALA A 72 7.95 13.09 -16.49
N LEU A 73 8.01 14.37 -16.09
CA LEU A 73 7.09 14.90 -15.09
C LEU A 73 5.68 15.08 -15.65
N ASN A 74 5.56 15.47 -16.93
CA ASN A 74 4.26 15.52 -17.60
C ASN A 74 3.66 14.12 -17.75
N ALA A 75 4.48 13.10 -18.08
CA ALA A 75 4.05 11.70 -18.07
C ALA A 75 3.50 11.27 -16.71
N ALA A 76 4.23 11.60 -15.64
CA ALA A 76 3.82 11.31 -14.28
C ALA A 76 2.51 11.99 -13.90
N SER A 77 2.34 13.28 -14.23
CA SER A 77 1.13 14.07 -13.97
C SER A 77 -0.10 13.49 -14.68
N LEU A 78 0.06 13.10 -15.94
CA LEU A 78 -1.01 12.43 -16.69
C LEU A 78 -1.35 11.06 -16.12
N GLY A 79 -0.34 10.28 -15.70
CA GLY A 79 -0.54 8.99 -15.04
C GLY A 79 -1.29 9.12 -13.72
N LEU A 80 -0.97 10.13 -12.90
CA LEU A 80 -1.69 10.44 -11.66
C LEU A 80 -3.13 10.85 -11.92
N SER A 81 -3.38 11.68 -12.94
CA SER A 81 -4.73 12.07 -13.34
C SER A 81 -5.53 10.87 -13.85
N ALA A 82 -4.92 10.02 -14.69
CA ALA A 82 -5.55 8.79 -15.17
C ALA A 82 -5.91 7.84 -14.02
N LEU A 83 -5.03 7.73 -13.02
CA LEU A 83 -5.31 6.94 -11.82
C LEU A 83 -6.48 7.54 -11.02
N ALA A 84 -6.56 8.85 -10.90
CA ALA A 84 -7.67 9.52 -10.21
C ALA A 84 -9.02 9.19 -10.84
N TYR A 85 -9.11 9.13 -12.17
CA TYR A 85 -10.32 8.75 -12.89
C TYR A 85 -10.71 7.27 -12.72
N GLN A 86 -9.77 6.38 -12.37
CA GLN A 86 -10.11 4.97 -12.08
C GLN A 86 -10.91 4.81 -10.78
N ARG A 87 -10.88 5.79 -9.86
CA ARG A 87 -11.54 5.66 -8.55
C ARG A 87 -13.03 5.41 -8.65
N GLU A 88 -13.70 5.96 -9.66
CA GLU A 88 -15.13 5.72 -9.91
C GLU A 88 -15.45 4.29 -10.37
N THR A 89 -14.43 3.50 -10.71
CA THR A 89 -14.58 2.13 -11.19
C THR A 89 -14.25 1.07 -10.16
N PHE A 90 -13.94 1.46 -8.94
CA PHE A 90 -13.76 0.55 -7.81
C PHE A 90 -15.08 0.33 -7.09
N ARG A 91 -15.30 -0.90 -6.61
CA ARG A 91 -16.45 -1.19 -5.76
C ARG A 91 -16.21 -0.61 -4.37
N ASP A 92 -17.23 -0.08 -3.74
CA ASP A 92 -17.13 0.49 -2.39
C ASP A 92 -16.72 -0.58 -1.36
N ASP A 93 -17.31 -1.79 -1.45
CA ASP A 93 -17.02 -2.93 -0.57
C ASP A 93 -15.58 -3.45 -0.68
N ASP A 94 -14.87 -3.13 -1.75
CA ASP A 94 -13.48 -3.54 -1.93
C ASP A 94 -12.49 -2.66 -1.16
N HIS A 95 -12.94 -1.54 -0.63
CA HIS A 95 -12.14 -0.58 0.17
C HIS A 95 -10.79 -0.23 -0.43
N VAL A 96 -10.76 -0.06 -1.75
CA VAL A 96 -9.51 0.24 -2.48
C VAL A 96 -8.91 1.56 -2.01
N ARG A 97 -7.62 1.55 -1.70
CA ARG A 97 -6.84 2.75 -1.32
C ARG A 97 -5.52 2.77 -2.08
N ILE A 98 -5.29 3.85 -2.82
CA ILE A 98 -4.06 4.07 -3.59
C ILE A 98 -3.62 5.52 -3.36
N HIS A 99 -2.46 5.69 -2.71
CA HIS A 99 -1.91 6.99 -2.36
C HIS A 99 -0.47 7.11 -2.89
N PRO A 100 -0.29 7.58 -4.14
CA PRO A 100 1.04 7.76 -4.72
C PRO A 100 1.74 9.00 -4.17
N ILE A 101 3.06 8.90 -4.07
CA ILE A 101 3.97 10.03 -3.83
C ILE A 101 5.02 10.10 -4.93
N ILE A 102 5.45 11.31 -5.29
CA ILE A 102 6.60 11.51 -6.16
C ILE A 102 7.84 11.58 -5.29
N THR A 103 8.74 10.59 -5.42
CA THR A 103 10.00 10.54 -4.67
C THR A 103 11.17 11.20 -5.40
N LYS A 104 11.04 11.34 -6.74
CA LYS A 104 11.94 12.10 -7.61
C LYS A 104 11.13 12.77 -8.70
N GLY A 105 11.22 14.10 -8.83
CA GLY A 105 10.39 14.90 -9.75
C GLY A 105 11.18 15.70 -10.80
N GLY A 106 12.48 15.47 -10.91
CA GLY A 106 13.41 16.22 -11.75
C GLY A 106 14.62 16.72 -10.94
N ASN A 107 15.56 17.39 -11.59
CA ASN A 107 16.81 17.83 -10.97
C ASN A 107 16.96 19.37 -10.96
N LEU A 108 16.68 20.04 -12.07
CA LEU A 108 16.88 21.48 -12.25
C LEU A 108 15.66 22.10 -12.95
N VAL A 109 15.29 23.32 -12.56
CA VAL A 109 14.12 24.03 -13.10
C VAL A 109 14.29 24.47 -14.57
N ASN A 110 15.52 24.59 -15.04
CA ASN A 110 15.86 24.97 -16.42
C ASN A 110 16.14 23.78 -17.35
N VAL A 111 15.89 22.56 -16.88
CA VAL A 111 16.04 21.31 -17.63
C VAL A 111 14.73 20.58 -17.67
N VAL A 112 14.30 20.12 -18.85
CA VAL A 112 13.15 19.22 -18.98
C VAL A 112 13.40 17.95 -18.20
N PRO A 113 12.55 17.56 -17.22
CA PRO A 113 12.76 16.39 -16.41
C PRO A 113 12.83 15.11 -17.24
N ASP A 114 13.94 14.40 -17.15
CA ASP A 114 14.21 13.14 -17.87
C ASP A 114 13.94 11.90 -17.04
N GLU A 115 13.80 12.04 -15.72
CA GLU A 115 13.45 10.95 -14.83
C GLU A 115 12.51 11.41 -13.71
N VAL A 116 11.42 10.65 -13.52
CA VAL A 116 10.49 10.81 -12.40
C VAL A 116 10.22 9.45 -11.78
N VAL A 117 10.21 9.39 -10.45
CA VAL A 117 9.90 8.18 -9.70
C VAL A 117 8.69 8.43 -8.82
N ILE A 118 7.70 7.55 -8.92
CA ILE A 118 6.50 7.52 -8.08
C ILE A 118 6.51 6.22 -7.28
N GLU A 119 6.10 6.30 -6.03
CA GLU A 119 5.90 5.16 -5.16
C GLU A 119 4.48 5.15 -4.63
N THR A 120 3.88 3.96 -4.54
CA THR A 120 2.54 3.81 -3.99
C THR A 120 2.33 2.41 -3.42
N LEU A 121 1.34 2.31 -2.53
CA LEU A 121 0.74 1.05 -2.13
C LEU A 121 -0.64 0.95 -2.77
N VAL A 122 -0.96 -0.22 -3.32
CA VAL A 122 -2.30 -0.58 -3.79
C VAL A 122 -2.90 -1.51 -2.75
N ARG A 123 -3.89 -1.02 -2.02
CA ARG A 123 -4.54 -1.71 -0.90
C ARG A 123 -5.98 -2.03 -1.25
N ALA A 124 -6.47 -3.21 -0.80
CA ALA A 124 -7.89 -3.56 -0.87
C ALA A 124 -8.25 -4.63 0.15
N ALA A 125 -9.57 -4.84 0.35
CA ALA A 125 -10.12 -5.76 1.32
C ALA A 125 -9.96 -7.23 0.94
N ASN A 126 -9.73 -7.55 -0.35
CA ASN A 126 -9.57 -8.92 -0.83
C ASN A 126 -8.52 -8.99 -1.96
N LYS A 127 -8.02 -10.21 -2.22
CA LYS A 127 -6.95 -10.43 -3.20
C LYS A 127 -7.34 -10.06 -4.63
N ASP A 128 -8.60 -10.28 -5.01
CA ASP A 128 -9.08 -10.04 -6.36
C ASP A 128 -9.21 -8.53 -6.62
N ALA A 129 -9.66 -7.78 -5.63
CA ALA A 129 -9.68 -6.32 -5.64
C ALA A 129 -8.27 -5.72 -5.68
N ILE A 130 -7.28 -6.31 -4.98
CA ILE A 130 -5.87 -5.90 -5.08
C ILE A 130 -5.37 -6.11 -6.51
N ALA A 131 -5.67 -7.26 -7.12
CA ALA A 131 -5.24 -7.58 -8.48
C ALA A 131 -5.87 -6.63 -9.52
N ASP A 132 -7.18 -6.37 -9.43
CA ASP A 132 -7.88 -5.42 -10.31
C ASP A 132 -7.34 -3.99 -10.15
N ALA A 133 -7.22 -3.52 -8.90
CA ALA A 133 -6.71 -2.19 -8.61
C ALA A 133 -5.24 -2.02 -9.06
N ALA A 134 -4.41 -3.06 -8.91
CA ALA A 134 -3.03 -3.08 -9.39
C ALA A 134 -2.96 -2.99 -10.91
N ALA A 135 -3.81 -3.74 -11.62
CA ALA A 135 -3.88 -3.70 -13.09
C ALA A 135 -4.36 -2.33 -13.60
N LYS A 136 -5.37 -1.74 -12.97
CA LYS A 136 -5.86 -0.38 -13.27
C LYS A 136 -4.78 0.67 -13.05
N THR A 137 -4.03 0.55 -11.94
CA THR A 137 -2.89 1.41 -11.62
C THR A 137 -1.81 1.35 -12.70
N ASP A 138 -1.45 0.15 -13.14
CA ASP A 138 -0.45 -0.04 -14.18
C ASP A 138 -0.87 0.58 -15.53
N ARG A 139 -2.14 0.39 -15.91
CA ARG A 139 -2.68 1.02 -17.14
C ARG A 139 -2.65 2.54 -17.06
N ALA A 140 -3.04 3.11 -15.94
CA ALA A 140 -3.06 4.55 -15.74
C ALA A 140 -1.66 5.16 -15.90
N PHE A 141 -0.65 4.59 -15.26
CA PHE A 141 0.70 5.11 -15.34
C PHE A 141 1.33 4.87 -16.73
N LYS A 142 1.09 3.72 -17.36
CA LYS A 142 1.54 3.46 -18.74
C LYS A 142 0.91 4.43 -19.74
N ALA A 143 -0.38 4.75 -19.58
CA ALA A 143 -1.06 5.71 -20.44
C ALA A 143 -0.42 7.11 -20.38
N GLY A 144 0.00 7.57 -19.19
CA GLY A 144 0.72 8.83 -19.03
C GLY A 144 2.03 8.88 -19.80
N ALA A 145 2.79 7.78 -19.82
CA ALA A 145 4.01 7.69 -20.60
C ALA A 145 3.74 7.75 -22.13
N ILE A 146 2.79 6.94 -22.59
CA ILE A 146 2.40 6.87 -24.01
C ILE A 146 1.98 8.24 -24.52
N ALA A 147 1.21 9.00 -23.73
CA ALA A 147 0.66 10.29 -24.12
C ALA A 147 1.74 11.34 -24.47
N VAL A 148 2.93 11.25 -23.89
CA VAL A 148 4.02 12.23 -24.10
C VAL A 148 5.28 11.63 -24.73
N GLY A 149 5.23 10.36 -25.12
CA GLY A 149 6.39 9.67 -25.73
C GLY A 149 7.48 9.29 -24.74
N ALA A 150 7.19 9.23 -23.44
CA ALA A 150 8.11 8.73 -22.42
C ALA A 150 8.03 7.20 -22.30
N SER A 151 9.03 6.58 -21.65
CA SER A 151 8.93 5.19 -21.21
C SER A 151 8.48 5.11 -19.76
N CYS A 152 7.83 3.99 -19.40
CA CYS A 152 7.36 3.71 -18.06
C CYS A 152 7.74 2.28 -17.66
N GLU A 153 8.51 2.17 -16.61
CA GLU A 153 8.87 0.91 -15.98
C GLU A 153 8.15 0.82 -14.62
N ILE A 154 7.45 -0.30 -14.39
CA ILE A 154 6.71 -0.53 -13.15
C ILE A 154 7.24 -1.79 -12.47
N THR A 155 7.76 -1.62 -11.28
CA THR A 155 8.16 -2.73 -10.40
C THR A 155 7.08 -2.92 -9.36
N THR A 156 6.50 -4.11 -9.31
CA THR A 156 5.55 -4.51 -8.27
C THR A 156 6.26 -5.43 -7.28
N MET A 157 6.16 -5.10 -6.00
CA MET A 157 6.69 -5.93 -4.93
C MET A 157 5.52 -6.45 -4.08
N PRO A 158 5.58 -7.73 -3.65
CA PRO A 158 4.57 -8.28 -2.78
C PRO A 158 4.54 -7.55 -1.43
N GLY A 159 3.34 -7.36 -0.91
CA GLY A 159 3.08 -6.96 0.46
C GLY A 159 2.57 -8.13 1.27
N TYR A 160 1.42 -7.97 1.91
CA TYR A 160 0.74 -9.06 2.62
C TYR A 160 -0.70 -9.18 2.14
N LEU A 161 -1.27 -10.38 2.33
CA LEU A 161 -2.66 -10.66 2.01
C LEU A 161 -3.59 -9.96 3.00
N PRO A 162 -4.84 -9.66 2.60
CA PRO A 162 -5.85 -9.19 3.53
C PRO A 162 -6.09 -10.22 4.63
N ALA A 163 -6.24 -9.75 5.85
CA ALA A 163 -6.73 -10.57 6.95
C ALA A 163 -8.25 -10.43 7.01
N LEU A 164 -8.94 -11.57 7.00
CA LEU A 164 -10.38 -11.64 7.15
C LEU A 164 -10.67 -12.41 8.44
N SER A 165 -11.29 -11.75 9.40
CA SER A 165 -11.83 -12.40 10.59
C SER A 165 -13.34 -12.21 10.60
N GLU A 166 -14.10 -13.31 10.58
CA GLU A 166 -15.56 -13.25 10.56
C GLU A 166 -16.16 -13.03 11.96
N LYS A 167 -15.45 -13.44 13.01
CA LYS A 167 -15.87 -13.30 14.42
C LYS A 167 -14.67 -13.11 15.32
N ALA A 168 -14.90 -12.43 16.45
CA ALA A 168 -13.97 -12.47 17.57
C ALA A 168 -13.89 -13.91 18.10
N ASP A 169 -12.67 -14.41 18.30
CA ASP A 169 -12.47 -15.70 18.94
C ASP A 169 -12.83 -15.58 20.43
N GLU A 170 -13.70 -16.46 20.92
CA GLU A 170 -14.14 -16.47 22.32
C GLU A 170 -12.98 -16.61 23.31
N SER A 171 -11.92 -17.33 22.91
CA SER A 171 -10.71 -17.46 23.73
C SER A 171 -9.93 -16.16 23.83
N VAL A 172 -9.90 -15.36 22.76
CA VAL A 172 -9.27 -14.03 22.76
C VAL A 172 -10.07 -13.04 23.59
N LEU A 173 -11.41 -13.10 23.53
CA LEU A 173 -12.27 -12.30 24.39
C LEU A 173 -12.05 -12.63 25.86
N ALA A 174 -12.05 -13.91 26.24
CA ALA A 174 -11.78 -14.34 27.61
C ALA A 174 -10.39 -13.92 28.09
N ALA A 175 -9.37 -14.00 27.25
CA ALA A 175 -8.03 -13.54 27.57
C ALA A 175 -7.98 -12.01 27.78
N ALA A 176 -8.71 -11.24 26.97
CA ALA A 176 -8.81 -9.79 27.10
C ALA A 176 -9.52 -9.38 28.41
N GLU A 177 -10.60 -10.11 28.78
CA GLU A 177 -11.31 -9.89 30.05
C GLU A 177 -10.40 -10.15 31.26
N ILE A 178 -9.64 -11.25 31.25
CA ILE A 178 -8.68 -11.57 32.31
C ILE A 178 -7.59 -10.48 32.38
N ALA A 179 -7.06 -10.05 31.25
CA ALA A 179 -6.04 -8.99 31.19
C ALA A 179 -6.58 -7.66 31.75
N ALA A 180 -7.81 -7.29 31.42
CA ALA A 180 -8.44 -6.08 31.93
C ALA A 180 -8.64 -6.15 33.47
N GLN A 181 -9.12 -7.30 33.98
CA GLN A 181 -9.36 -7.51 35.40
C GLN A 181 -8.09 -7.56 36.27
N THR A 182 -6.98 -8.02 35.66
CA THR A 182 -5.68 -8.15 36.36
C THR A 182 -4.80 -6.90 36.21
N SER A 183 -5.23 -5.93 35.43
CA SER A 183 -4.52 -4.67 35.24
C SER A 183 -4.76 -3.72 36.42
N GLU A 184 -3.74 -2.92 36.78
CA GLU A 184 -3.90 -1.80 37.75
C GLU A 184 -4.71 -0.63 37.17
N LYS A 185 -5.04 -0.66 35.88
CA LYS A 185 -5.83 0.35 35.18
C LYS A 185 -7.20 -0.20 34.87
N ASP A 186 -8.20 0.66 34.97
CA ASP A 186 -9.57 0.34 34.57
C ASP A 186 -9.69 0.40 33.04
N TYR A 187 -9.35 -0.69 32.37
CA TYR A 187 -9.43 -0.80 30.92
C TYR A 187 -10.83 -1.16 30.46
N GLN A 188 -11.31 -0.44 29.46
CA GLN A 188 -12.56 -0.77 28.78
C GLN A 188 -12.29 -1.69 27.59
N ILE A 189 -12.97 -2.83 27.55
CA ILE A 189 -12.97 -3.73 26.42
C ILE A 189 -14.04 -3.26 25.44
N VAL A 190 -13.60 -2.93 24.21
CA VAL A 190 -14.49 -2.59 23.10
C VAL A 190 -14.57 -3.78 22.17
N GLN A 191 -15.76 -4.37 22.07
CA GLN A 191 -16.04 -5.39 21.07
C GLN A 191 -16.43 -4.69 19.77
N GLU A 192 -15.64 -4.87 18.72
CA GLU A 192 -15.92 -4.29 17.42
C GLU A 192 -16.63 -5.32 16.53
N ASP A 193 -17.94 -5.13 16.35
CA ASP A 193 -18.77 -5.97 15.46
C ASP A 193 -18.69 -5.55 13.99
N THR A 194 -18.03 -4.44 13.71
CA THR A 194 -17.87 -3.88 12.36
C THR A 194 -16.43 -4.04 11.87
N LEU A 195 -16.30 -4.33 10.59
CA LEU A 195 -15.03 -4.32 9.86
C LEU A 195 -14.29 -3.00 10.09
N ALA A 196 -13.48 -2.94 11.14
CA ALA A 196 -12.59 -1.80 11.34
C ALA A 196 -11.45 -1.92 10.32
N TYR A 197 -11.53 -1.13 9.27
CA TYR A 197 -10.45 -1.03 8.30
C TYR A 197 -9.30 -0.23 8.90
N SER A 198 -8.40 -0.90 9.59
CA SER A 198 -7.10 -0.32 9.85
C SER A 198 -6.35 -0.31 8.52
N GLY A 199 -6.14 0.86 7.97
CA GLY A 199 -5.20 1.02 6.89
C GLY A 199 -3.79 0.80 7.44
N GLY A 200 -3.35 -0.46 7.50
CA GLY A 200 -2.01 -0.83 7.92
C GLY A 200 -0.91 -0.22 7.04
#